data_5b34edbe1c85c68ecdad82a41c5dc964
#
_entry.id   5b34edbe1c85c68ecdad82a41c5dc964
#
_cell.length_a   1.000
_cell.length_b   1.000
_cell.length_c   1.000
_cell.angle_alpha   90.00
_cell.angle_beta   90.00
_cell.angle_gamma   90.00
#
_symmetry.space_group_name_H-M   'P 1'
#
loop_
_entity.id
_entity.type
_entity.pdbx_description
1 polymer ?
#
loop_
_entity_poly.entity_id
_entity_poly.type
_entity_poly.pdbx_seq_one_letter_code
_entity_poly.pdbx_strand_id
1 'polypeptide(L)'
;MYSYEEILKADPEIAQAITDEMKRQNSHIELIASENWVSKAVMAAMGSPLTNKYAEGYPSKRYYGGCQCVDVVENLARDRAKELFGCDYVNVQPHSGAQANLAVYFAMLEPGDKILGMNLDHGGHLTHGSPVNLSGKYFKSTFYGVNDDGVIDYEVVRQRAIEEKPKLIVAGASAYAVSYTHLR
;
A
#
# COMPACT_ATOMS: atom_id res chain seq x y z
N MET A 1 10.08 -21.86 -17.15
CA MET A 1 9.22 -21.04 -16.30
C MET A 1 8.88 -21.88 -15.07
N TYR A 2 9.04 -21.37 -13.86
CA TYR A 2 8.74 -22.11 -12.63
C TYR A 2 7.25 -22.45 -12.62
N SER A 3 6.90 -23.68 -12.27
CA SER A 3 5.53 -24.18 -12.34
C SER A 3 5.05 -24.69 -10.97
N TYR A 4 3.75 -24.80 -10.80
CA TYR A 4 3.14 -25.42 -9.63
C TYR A 4 3.62 -26.87 -9.42
N GLU A 5 3.94 -27.57 -10.51
CA GLU A 5 4.45 -28.95 -10.43
C GLU A 5 5.81 -29.04 -9.75
N GLU A 6 6.66 -28.02 -9.86
CA GLU A 6 7.94 -27.96 -9.15
C GLU A 6 7.72 -27.75 -7.64
N ILE A 7 6.73 -26.94 -7.25
CA ILE A 7 6.36 -26.78 -5.86
C ILE A 7 5.83 -28.12 -5.31
N LEU A 8 4.94 -28.78 -6.05
CA LEU A 8 4.36 -30.06 -5.65
C LEU A 8 5.41 -31.16 -5.45
N LYS A 9 6.46 -31.17 -6.27
CA LYS A 9 7.57 -32.11 -6.11
C LYS A 9 8.48 -31.79 -4.93
N ALA A 10 8.73 -30.49 -4.69
CA ALA A 10 9.62 -30.04 -3.65
C ALA A 10 8.97 -30.05 -2.25
N ASP A 11 7.71 -29.61 -2.19
CA ASP A 11 6.95 -29.46 -0.94
C ASP A 11 5.46 -29.66 -1.21
N PRO A 12 4.96 -30.92 -1.07
CA PRO A 12 3.56 -31.24 -1.28
C PRO A 12 2.60 -30.52 -0.31
N GLU A 13 3.04 -30.21 0.91
CA GLU A 13 2.20 -29.52 1.91
C GLU A 13 1.93 -28.07 1.49
N ILE A 14 2.95 -27.38 1.02
CA ILE A 14 2.78 -26.02 0.45
C ILE A 14 1.95 -26.06 -0.82
N ALA A 15 2.15 -27.03 -1.68
CA ALA A 15 1.32 -27.16 -2.89
C ALA A 15 -0.16 -27.41 -2.55
N GLN A 16 -0.44 -28.21 -1.52
CA GLN A 16 -1.80 -28.43 -1.04
C GLN A 16 -2.41 -27.12 -0.47
N ALA A 17 -1.66 -26.36 0.34
CA ALA A 17 -2.12 -25.10 0.89
C ALA A 17 -2.46 -24.07 -0.22
N ILE A 18 -1.61 -23.98 -1.27
CA ILE A 18 -1.89 -23.13 -2.44
C ILE A 18 -3.17 -23.56 -3.15
N THR A 19 -3.38 -24.87 -3.30
CA THR A 19 -4.59 -25.43 -3.92
C THR A 19 -5.84 -25.10 -3.11
N ASP A 20 -5.76 -25.20 -1.80
CA ASP A 20 -6.89 -24.93 -0.92
C ASP A 20 -7.21 -23.43 -0.84
N GLU A 21 -6.19 -22.54 -0.87
CA GLU A 21 -6.39 -21.11 -1.00
C GLU A 21 -7.06 -20.75 -2.33
N MET A 22 -6.65 -21.38 -3.43
CA MET A 22 -7.30 -21.17 -4.72
C MET A 22 -8.78 -21.59 -4.69
N LYS A 23 -9.11 -22.70 -4.03
CA LYS A 23 -10.51 -23.12 -3.83
C LYS A 23 -11.27 -22.13 -2.95
N ARG A 24 -10.65 -21.66 -1.86
CA ARG A 24 -11.24 -20.66 -0.97
C ARG A 24 -11.62 -19.40 -1.76
N GLN A 25 -10.67 -18.84 -2.49
CA GLN A 25 -10.90 -17.63 -3.29
C GLN A 25 -12.01 -17.82 -4.32
N ASN A 26 -12.10 -18.99 -4.96
CA ASN A 26 -13.14 -19.26 -5.97
C ASN A 26 -14.54 -19.54 -5.37
N SER A 27 -14.62 -19.88 -4.09
CA SER A 27 -15.88 -20.25 -3.43
C SER A 27 -16.49 -19.16 -2.54
N HIS A 28 -15.80 -18.04 -2.34
CA HIS A 28 -16.21 -16.95 -1.47
C HIS A 28 -16.24 -15.63 -2.22
N ILE A 29 -17.05 -14.70 -1.73
CA ILE A 29 -17.03 -13.30 -2.15
C ILE A 29 -16.08 -12.57 -1.21
N GLU A 30 -15.02 -11.96 -1.78
CA GLU A 30 -14.08 -11.17 -1.01
C GLU A 30 -14.69 -9.79 -0.71
N LEU A 31 -14.80 -9.45 0.59
CA LEU A 31 -15.35 -8.17 1.05
C LEU A 31 -14.28 -7.23 1.60
N ILE A 32 -13.02 -7.65 1.65
CA ILE A 32 -11.92 -6.80 2.09
C ILE A 32 -11.48 -5.93 0.91
N ALA A 33 -11.79 -4.63 0.98
CA ALA A 33 -11.57 -3.69 -0.13
C ALA A 33 -10.09 -3.55 -0.56
N SER A 34 -9.14 -3.86 0.32
CA SER A 34 -7.71 -3.85 0.04
C SER A 34 -7.20 -5.12 -0.64
N GLU A 35 -7.99 -6.18 -0.69
CA GLU A 35 -7.64 -7.39 -1.43
C GLU A 35 -8.01 -7.26 -2.90
N ASN A 36 -7.06 -7.51 -3.79
CA ASN A 36 -7.26 -7.41 -5.23
C ASN A 36 -6.75 -8.66 -5.95
N TRP A 37 -7.54 -9.13 -6.89
CA TRP A 37 -7.19 -10.26 -7.73
C TRP A 37 -6.19 -9.85 -8.79
N VAL A 38 -4.98 -10.32 -8.66
CA VAL A 38 -3.92 -10.04 -9.64
C VAL A 38 -4.01 -10.97 -10.84
N SER A 39 -3.55 -10.49 -11.99
CA SER A 39 -3.48 -11.31 -13.19
C SER A 39 -2.43 -12.42 -13.09
N LYS A 40 -2.59 -13.47 -13.88
CA LYS A 40 -1.60 -14.54 -14.00
C LYS A 40 -0.22 -14.00 -14.40
N ALA A 41 -0.18 -12.93 -15.21
CA ALA A 41 1.07 -12.28 -15.63
C ALA A 41 1.80 -11.63 -14.43
N VAL A 42 1.07 -10.97 -13.53
CA VAL A 42 1.65 -10.40 -12.30
C VAL A 42 2.21 -11.49 -11.41
N MET A 43 1.46 -12.58 -11.17
CA MET A 43 1.95 -13.72 -10.38
C MET A 43 3.20 -14.36 -10.99
N ALA A 44 3.23 -14.53 -12.31
CA ALA A 44 4.39 -15.08 -13.02
C ALA A 44 5.61 -14.15 -12.95
N ALA A 45 5.42 -12.84 -13.01
CA ALA A 45 6.49 -11.87 -12.87
C ALA A 45 7.08 -11.87 -11.45
N MET A 46 6.27 -11.98 -10.41
CA MET A 46 6.71 -12.07 -9.02
C MET A 46 7.56 -13.33 -8.76
N GLY A 47 7.20 -14.47 -9.35
CA GLY A 47 7.95 -15.74 -9.25
C GLY A 47 9.05 -15.90 -10.30
N SER A 48 9.50 -14.83 -10.95
CA SER A 48 10.52 -14.88 -12.00
C SER A 48 11.94 -14.84 -11.42
N PRO A 49 13.00 -15.06 -12.25
CA PRO A 49 14.39 -14.93 -11.84
C PRO A 49 14.78 -13.56 -11.26
N LEU A 50 13.99 -12.53 -11.48
CA LEU A 50 14.17 -11.22 -10.86
C LEU A 50 14.12 -11.30 -9.32
N THR A 51 13.41 -12.27 -8.77
CA THR A 51 13.37 -12.57 -7.33
C THR A 51 14.75 -12.85 -6.72
N ASN A 52 15.69 -13.35 -7.51
CA ASN A 52 17.06 -13.66 -7.07
C ASN A 52 17.97 -12.42 -7.01
N LYS A 53 17.54 -11.29 -7.58
CA LYS A 53 18.44 -10.14 -7.74
C LYS A 53 18.28 -9.12 -6.61
N TYR A 54 19.33 -8.96 -5.84
CA TYR A 54 19.46 -7.87 -4.86
C TYR A 54 19.81 -6.57 -5.59
N ALA A 55 18.99 -5.53 -5.45
CA ALA A 55 19.06 -4.31 -6.24
C ALA A 55 18.93 -3.04 -5.39
N GLU A 56 19.65 -2.98 -4.27
CA GLU A 56 19.69 -1.80 -3.41
C GLU A 56 20.14 -0.56 -4.16
N GLY A 57 19.52 0.58 -3.89
CA GLY A 57 19.72 1.83 -4.61
C GLY A 57 18.63 2.06 -5.66
N TYR A 58 18.92 2.93 -6.62
CA TYR A 58 18.00 3.30 -7.68
C TYR A 58 18.56 2.96 -9.06
N PRO A 59 17.75 2.91 -10.12
CA PRO A 59 18.21 2.70 -11.48
C PRO A 59 19.41 3.59 -11.82
N SER A 60 20.45 3.00 -12.38
CA SER A 60 21.74 3.62 -12.71
C SER A 60 22.58 4.10 -11.50
N LYS A 61 22.09 3.90 -10.28
CA LYS A 61 22.77 4.25 -9.01
C LYS A 61 22.62 3.12 -8.00
N ARG A 62 22.99 1.91 -8.39
CA ARG A 62 22.92 0.71 -7.55
C ARG A 62 24.22 0.54 -6.74
N TYR A 63 24.08 -0.06 -5.56
CA TYR A 63 25.22 -0.47 -4.74
C TYR A 63 25.87 -1.75 -5.25
N TYR A 64 25.15 -2.55 -6.06
CA TYR A 64 25.61 -3.83 -6.59
C TYR A 64 25.62 -3.85 -8.11
N GLY A 65 26.52 -4.63 -8.68
CA GLY A 65 26.56 -4.89 -10.12
C GLY A 65 25.45 -5.82 -10.60
N GLY A 66 25.29 -5.93 -11.92
CA GLY A 66 24.32 -6.86 -12.53
C GLY A 66 22.85 -6.40 -12.46
N CYS A 67 22.59 -5.13 -12.26
CA CYS A 67 21.23 -4.59 -12.08
C CYS A 67 20.60 -4.05 -13.38
N GLN A 68 21.24 -4.18 -14.52
CA GLN A 68 20.77 -3.62 -15.79
C GLN A 68 19.37 -4.09 -16.18
N CYS A 69 19.01 -5.35 -15.90
CA CYS A 69 17.68 -5.87 -16.21
C CYS A 69 16.63 -5.36 -15.20
N VAL A 70 16.96 -5.33 -13.91
CA VAL A 70 16.07 -4.76 -12.87
C VAL A 70 15.84 -3.28 -13.09
N ASP A 71 16.87 -2.55 -13.54
CA ASP A 71 16.77 -1.13 -13.87
C ASP A 71 15.71 -0.89 -14.96
N VAL A 72 15.69 -1.75 -15.99
CA VAL A 72 14.66 -1.68 -17.04
C VAL A 72 13.26 -1.88 -16.44
N VAL A 73 13.09 -2.90 -15.58
CA VAL A 73 11.78 -3.18 -14.95
C VAL A 73 11.33 -2.03 -14.06
N GLU A 74 12.22 -1.50 -13.22
CA GLU A 74 11.87 -0.39 -12.32
C GLU A 74 11.57 0.89 -13.10
N ASN A 75 12.33 1.21 -14.13
CA ASN A 75 12.05 2.37 -14.99
C ASN A 75 10.71 2.24 -15.71
N LEU A 76 10.40 1.08 -16.29
CA LEU A 76 9.09 0.83 -16.90
C LEU A 76 7.95 1.00 -15.90
N ALA A 77 8.10 0.50 -14.67
CA ALA A 77 7.09 0.66 -13.63
C ALA A 77 6.88 2.14 -13.27
N ARG A 78 7.97 2.89 -13.11
CA ARG A 78 7.92 4.33 -12.82
C ARG A 78 7.26 5.13 -13.95
N ASP A 79 7.65 4.87 -15.20
CA ASP A 79 7.13 5.62 -16.34
C ASP A 79 5.64 5.35 -16.57
N ARG A 80 5.22 4.09 -16.46
CA ARG A 80 3.81 3.70 -16.53
C ARG A 80 2.96 4.26 -15.38
N ALA A 81 3.52 4.30 -14.17
CA ALA A 81 2.82 4.91 -13.04
C ALA A 81 2.71 6.43 -13.20
N LYS A 82 3.72 7.12 -13.73
CA LYS A 82 3.62 8.55 -14.08
C LYS A 82 2.52 8.82 -15.09
N GLU A 83 2.45 8.02 -16.14
CA GLU A 83 1.41 8.13 -17.15
C GLU A 83 0.01 7.88 -16.56
N LEU A 84 -0.13 6.80 -15.77
CA LEU A 84 -1.41 6.41 -15.17
C LEU A 84 -1.97 7.46 -14.21
N PHE A 85 -1.10 8.06 -13.38
CA PHE A 85 -1.50 9.02 -12.34
C PHE A 85 -1.33 10.48 -12.76
N GLY A 86 -0.78 10.76 -13.93
CA GLY A 86 -0.53 12.12 -14.42
C GLY A 86 0.42 12.91 -13.51
N CYS A 87 1.47 12.28 -12.97
CA CYS A 87 2.37 12.87 -12.01
C CYS A 87 3.83 12.90 -12.49
N ASP A 88 4.61 13.87 -11.99
CA ASP A 88 6.00 14.08 -12.40
C ASP A 88 6.98 13.08 -11.75
N TYR A 89 6.69 12.65 -10.52
CA TYR A 89 7.59 11.82 -9.71
C TYR A 89 6.88 10.60 -9.15
N VAL A 90 7.55 9.46 -9.22
CA VAL A 90 7.06 8.18 -8.70
C VAL A 90 8.21 7.41 -8.07
N ASN A 91 7.94 6.82 -6.92
CA ASN A 91 8.78 5.79 -6.32
C ASN A 91 7.97 4.48 -6.25
N VAL A 92 8.47 3.43 -6.89
CA VAL A 92 7.81 2.12 -6.96
C VAL A 92 8.47 1.07 -6.06
N GLN A 93 9.43 1.46 -5.23
CA GLN A 93 10.18 0.53 -4.38
C GLN A 93 9.46 0.08 -3.10
N PRO A 94 8.53 0.86 -2.48
CA PRO A 94 7.85 0.38 -1.30
C PRO A 94 7.16 -0.96 -1.55
N HIS A 95 7.39 -1.94 -0.66
CA HIS A 95 6.79 -3.27 -0.79
C HIS A 95 5.32 -3.33 -0.33
N SER A 96 4.84 -2.27 0.33
CA SER A 96 3.47 -2.18 0.87
C SER A 96 3.02 -0.73 1.00
N GLY A 97 1.70 -0.51 1.09
CA GLY A 97 1.14 0.80 1.41
C GLY A 97 1.62 1.34 2.77
N ALA A 98 1.83 0.47 3.75
CA ALA A 98 2.37 0.86 5.05
C ALA A 98 3.79 1.44 4.92
N GLN A 99 4.66 0.80 4.14
CA GLN A 99 6.01 1.31 3.88
C GLN A 99 5.97 2.62 3.09
N ALA A 100 5.09 2.74 2.10
CA ALA A 100 4.92 3.97 1.32
C ALA A 100 4.50 5.14 2.23
N ASN A 101 3.52 4.93 3.10
CA ASN A 101 3.08 5.95 4.06
C ASN A 101 4.20 6.35 5.02
N LEU A 102 4.95 5.39 5.56
CA LEU A 102 6.10 5.68 6.44
C LEU A 102 7.19 6.46 5.71
N ALA A 103 7.47 6.14 4.46
CA ALA A 103 8.44 6.89 3.66
C ALA A 103 8.04 8.36 3.52
N VAL A 104 6.76 8.64 3.28
CA VAL A 104 6.23 10.02 3.24
C VAL A 104 6.35 10.70 4.61
N TYR A 105 5.96 10.00 5.68
CA TYR A 105 6.03 10.58 7.02
C TYR A 105 7.46 10.98 7.40
N PHE A 106 8.42 10.10 7.24
CA PHE A 106 9.81 10.40 7.58
C PHE A 106 10.51 11.34 6.59
N ALA A 107 9.95 11.56 5.40
CA ALA A 107 10.42 12.60 4.48
C ALA A 107 9.89 14.00 4.85
N MET A 108 8.70 14.07 5.47
CA MET A 108 7.98 15.33 5.69
C MET A 108 7.91 15.77 7.15
N LEU A 109 8.16 14.86 8.08
CA LEU A 109 7.91 15.04 9.50
C LEU A 109 9.12 14.64 10.36
N GLU A 110 9.19 15.26 11.53
CA GLU A 110 10.07 14.82 12.62
C GLU A 110 9.28 14.02 13.66
N PRO A 111 9.90 13.09 14.40
CA PRO A 111 9.26 12.39 15.50
C PRO A 111 8.61 13.36 16.49
N GLY A 112 7.34 13.13 16.82
CA GLY A 112 6.55 13.99 17.69
C GLY A 112 5.76 15.08 16.98
N ASP A 113 5.93 15.24 15.66
CA ASP A 113 5.07 16.11 14.86
C ASP A 113 3.63 15.63 14.84
N LYS A 114 2.70 16.54 14.60
CA LYS A 114 1.27 16.23 14.61
C LYS A 114 0.78 15.86 13.23
N ILE A 115 0.02 14.77 13.17
CA ILE A 115 -0.71 14.32 11.97
C ILE A 115 -2.20 14.28 12.26
N LEU A 116 -3.02 14.50 11.21
CA LEU A 116 -4.47 14.35 11.24
C LEU A 116 -4.85 13.25 10.23
N GLY A 117 -5.48 12.18 10.69
CA GLY A 117 -5.91 11.06 9.87
C GLY A 117 -7.35 10.66 10.14
N MET A 118 -7.88 9.77 9.32
CA MET A 118 -9.19 9.19 9.56
C MET A 118 -9.13 8.20 10.72
N ASN A 119 -10.10 8.29 11.64
CA ASN A 119 -10.21 7.37 12.77
C ASN A 119 -10.37 5.91 12.27
N LEU A 120 -9.65 5.01 12.92
CA LEU A 120 -9.69 3.57 12.60
C LEU A 120 -11.11 3.01 12.70
N ASP A 121 -11.86 3.37 13.75
CA ASP A 121 -13.22 2.92 14.00
C ASP A 121 -14.24 3.43 12.97
N HIS A 122 -13.86 4.45 12.20
CA HIS A 122 -14.68 5.04 11.14
C HIS A 122 -14.19 4.64 9.72
N GLY A 123 -13.33 3.63 9.64
CA GLY A 123 -12.83 3.10 8.38
C GLY A 123 -11.45 3.57 7.96
N GLY A 124 -10.72 4.27 8.83
CA GLY A 124 -9.33 4.63 8.61
C GLY A 124 -8.39 3.42 8.55
N HIS A 125 -7.15 3.66 8.17
CA HIS A 125 -6.12 2.63 8.13
C HIS A 125 -5.22 2.70 9.38
N LEU A 126 -4.60 1.59 9.77
CA LEU A 126 -3.66 1.54 10.90
C LEU A 126 -2.54 2.59 10.77
N THR A 127 -2.05 2.83 9.56
CA THR A 127 -0.99 3.81 9.30
C THR A 127 -1.45 5.27 9.37
N HIS A 128 -2.72 5.54 9.65
CA HIS A 128 -3.24 6.90 9.85
C HIS A 128 -3.10 7.41 11.28
N GLY A 129 -2.19 6.84 12.05
CA GLY A 129 -1.90 7.27 13.41
C GLY A 129 -2.44 6.37 14.51
N SER A 130 -2.84 5.13 14.20
CA SER A 130 -3.28 4.18 15.23
C SER A 130 -2.18 3.97 16.28
N PRO A 131 -2.51 3.95 17.59
CA PRO A 131 -1.52 3.80 18.68
C PRO A 131 -0.70 2.51 18.59
N VAL A 132 -1.22 1.47 17.96
CA VAL A 132 -0.53 0.19 17.78
C VAL A 132 0.39 0.18 16.56
N ASN A 133 0.30 1.19 15.71
CA ASN A 133 1.11 1.35 14.50
C ASN A 133 2.29 2.30 14.74
N LEU A 134 3.35 2.16 13.92
CA LEU A 134 4.50 3.07 13.97
C LEU A 134 4.09 4.55 13.81
N SER A 135 3.10 4.85 12.97
CA SER A 135 2.60 6.21 12.80
C SER A 135 2.08 6.82 14.10
N GLY A 136 1.34 6.08 14.91
CA GLY A 136 0.86 6.54 16.21
C GLY A 136 1.91 6.51 17.32
N LYS A 137 3.00 5.74 17.14
CA LYS A 137 4.12 5.71 18.11
C LYS A 137 5.14 6.84 17.90
N TYR A 138 5.37 7.22 16.66
CA TYR A 138 6.35 8.27 16.31
C TYR A 138 5.74 9.67 16.25
N PHE A 139 4.45 9.79 15.87
CA PHE A 139 3.79 11.07 15.64
C PHE A 139 2.61 11.26 16.59
N LYS A 140 2.30 12.54 16.89
CA LYS A 140 1.09 12.90 17.67
C LYS A 140 -0.10 12.86 16.75
N SER A 141 -0.92 11.82 16.90
CA SER A 141 -2.07 11.58 16.01
C SER A 141 -3.34 12.24 16.54
N THR A 142 -4.02 12.95 15.65
CA THR A 142 -5.38 13.44 15.84
C THR A 142 -6.26 12.88 14.73
N PHE A 143 -7.58 12.84 14.94
CA PHE A 143 -8.46 12.12 14.05
C PHE A 143 -9.67 12.94 13.63
N TYR A 144 -10.10 12.73 12.40
CA TYR A 144 -11.45 13.04 11.92
C TYR A 144 -12.22 11.74 11.71
N GLY A 145 -13.55 11.85 11.69
CA GLY A 145 -14.42 10.69 11.52
C GLY A 145 -15.56 10.96 10.54
N VAL A 146 -16.57 10.15 10.64
CA VAL A 146 -17.86 10.32 9.93
C VAL A 146 -18.93 10.86 10.89
N ASN A 147 -19.94 11.50 10.32
CA ASN A 147 -21.14 11.92 11.03
C ASN A 147 -22.10 10.73 11.27
N ASP A 148 -23.26 10.99 11.85
CA ASP A 148 -24.28 9.97 12.15
C ASP A 148 -24.84 9.27 10.89
N ASP A 149 -24.76 9.91 9.74
CA ASP A 149 -25.13 9.34 8.44
C ASP A 149 -24.01 8.49 7.81
N GLY A 150 -22.87 8.35 8.47
CA GLY A 150 -21.71 7.60 7.98
C GLY A 150 -20.89 8.33 6.91
N VAL A 151 -21.04 9.65 6.78
CA VAL A 151 -20.37 10.46 5.76
C VAL A 151 -19.32 11.37 6.40
N ILE A 152 -18.17 11.56 5.72
CA ILE A 152 -17.17 12.54 6.16
C ILE A 152 -17.72 13.95 5.97
N ASP A 153 -17.81 14.71 7.07
CA ASP A 153 -18.10 16.14 7.04
C ASP A 153 -16.78 16.92 6.89
N TYR A 154 -16.57 17.47 5.69
CA TYR A 154 -15.35 18.21 5.37
C TYR A 154 -15.19 19.51 6.16
N GLU A 155 -16.29 20.10 6.66
CA GLU A 155 -16.21 21.29 7.52
C GLU A 155 -15.67 20.90 8.89
N VAL A 156 -16.08 19.75 9.44
CA VAL A 156 -15.52 19.21 10.67
C VAL A 156 -14.01 18.89 10.48
N VAL A 157 -13.62 18.31 9.34
CA VAL A 157 -12.22 18.07 9.02
C VAL A 157 -11.43 19.38 8.99
N ARG A 158 -11.98 20.41 8.35
CA ARG A 158 -11.37 21.76 8.26
C ARG A 158 -11.19 22.37 9.65
N GLN A 159 -12.21 22.31 10.48
CA GLN A 159 -12.17 22.82 11.86
C GLN A 159 -11.10 22.11 12.69
N ARG A 160 -11.08 20.78 12.65
CA ARG A 160 -10.07 19.97 13.31
C ARG A 160 -8.66 20.33 12.84
N ALA A 161 -8.46 20.54 11.54
CA ALA A 161 -7.16 20.94 10.99
C ALA A 161 -6.73 22.32 11.49
N ILE A 162 -7.66 23.27 11.63
CA ILE A 162 -7.37 24.62 12.16
C ILE A 162 -7.01 24.57 13.66
N GLU A 163 -7.75 23.81 14.44
CA GLU A 163 -7.54 23.64 15.89
C GLU A 163 -6.24 22.92 16.20
N GLU A 164 -6.05 21.77 15.56
CA GLU A 164 -4.96 20.86 15.85
C GLU A 164 -3.64 21.27 15.18
N LYS A 165 -3.72 22.03 14.09
CA LYS A 165 -2.56 22.50 13.31
C LYS A 165 -1.59 21.36 12.96
N PRO A 166 -2.08 20.28 12.33
CA PRO A 166 -1.20 19.17 11.94
C PRO A 166 -0.22 19.64 10.87
N LYS A 167 0.97 19.06 10.85
CA LYS A 167 1.92 19.26 9.75
C LYS A 167 1.54 18.47 8.50
N LEU A 168 0.77 17.40 8.66
CA LEU A 168 0.34 16.54 7.58
C LEU A 168 -1.08 16.02 7.84
N ILE A 169 -1.91 16.04 6.80
CA ILE A 169 -3.23 15.42 6.79
C ILE A 169 -3.17 14.17 5.91
N VAL A 170 -3.58 13.04 6.48
CA VAL A 170 -3.65 11.76 5.78
C VAL A 170 -5.06 11.58 5.24
N ALA A 171 -5.21 11.65 3.93
CA ALA A 171 -6.48 11.42 3.24
C ALA A 171 -6.51 10.01 2.65
N GLY A 172 -7.62 9.31 2.89
CA GLY A 172 -7.83 7.94 2.43
C GLY A 172 -8.50 7.09 3.51
N ALA A 173 -8.92 5.90 3.12
CA ALA A 173 -9.60 4.98 4.02
C ALA A 173 -9.34 3.53 3.60
N SER A 174 -9.49 2.61 4.56
CA SER A 174 -9.43 1.17 4.32
C SER A 174 -10.83 0.56 4.22
N ALA A 175 -11.78 1.04 5.01
CA ALA A 175 -13.11 0.48 5.14
C ALA A 175 -14.21 1.56 5.17
N TYR A 176 -14.02 2.67 4.49
CA TYR A 176 -15.03 3.70 4.32
C TYR A 176 -15.78 3.46 3.00
N ALA A 177 -17.05 3.05 3.11
CA ALA A 177 -17.91 2.74 1.97
C ALA A 177 -18.41 4.03 1.32
N VAL A 178 -17.68 4.55 0.38
CA VAL A 178 -17.86 5.89 -0.14
C VAL A 178 -18.57 5.95 -1.47
N SER A 179 -19.16 7.13 -1.66
CA SER A 179 -19.79 7.56 -2.89
C SER A 179 -18.87 7.65 -4.12
N TYR A 180 -17.54 7.67 -4.00
CA TYR A 180 -16.73 7.66 -5.23
C TYR A 180 -16.73 6.32 -5.97
N THR A 181 -17.19 5.26 -5.36
CA THR A 181 -17.53 4.02 -6.09
C THR A 181 -18.65 4.26 -7.09
N HIS A 182 -19.47 5.28 -6.87
CA HIS A 182 -20.59 5.68 -7.73
C HIS A 182 -20.28 6.89 -8.65
N LEU A 183 -19.10 7.48 -8.53
CA LEU A 183 -18.66 8.64 -9.32
C LEU A 183 -17.78 8.29 -10.52
N ARG A 184 -17.74 7.04 -10.92
CA ARG A 184 -17.08 6.55 -12.13
C ARG A 184 -18.07 6.33 -13.26
#